data_ec9b2901ee795cb1e8b226b75fb986bf
#
_entry.id   ec9b2901ee795cb1e8b226b75fb986bf
#
_cell.length_a   1.000
_cell.length_b   1.000
_cell.length_c   1.000
_cell.angle_alpha   90.00
_cell.angle_beta   90.00
_cell.angle_gamma   90.00
#
_symmetry.space_group_name_H-M   'P 1'
#
loop_
_entity.id
_entity.type
_entity.pdbx_description
1 polymer ?
#
loop_
_entity_poly.entity_id
_entity_poly.type
_entity_poly.pdbx_seq_one_letter_code
_entity_poly.pdbx_strand_id
1 'polypeptide(L)'
;NSIERAQKKVEENNFGIRKRLLEYDDVMNKQRVAVYTKRRHALMGERIGMDIVNMIWDRCAYAVELGDFDNVKMEILQTLAMEVPFTEEEYNKMRKEDLAEKTFEAAMNNFKRKTDRMAQIANPVIKQVYEMQGHMYENIMIPITDGKRLYNISVNLKAAYETEGKEIVKSFEKAILLHTIDDAWKENLRELDELKHSVQNASYEQKDPLLIFKLESVNLFDNMVHKINNNTISVL
;
A
#
# COMPACT_ATOMS: atom_id res chain seq x y z
N ASN A 1 -0.63 -32.08 49.33
CA ASN A 1 -1.98 -32.56 49.05
C ASN A 1 -2.16 -32.81 47.52
N SER A 2 -2.77 -33.95 47.12
CA SER A 2 -2.91 -34.29 45.69
C SER A 2 -3.76 -33.28 44.93
N ILE A 3 -4.76 -32.70 45.57
CA ILE A 3 -5.64 -31.64 44.97
C ILE A 3 -4.83 -30.36 44.72
N GLU A 4 -4.03 -29.94 45.64
CA GLU A 4 -3.16 -28.77 45.51
C GLU A 4 -2.16 -28.90 44.33
N ARG A 5 -1.55 -30.08 44.20
CA ARG A 5 -0.67 -30.42 43.06
C ARG A 5 -1.41 -30.39 41.72
N ALA A 6 -2.64 -30.91 41.70
CA ALA A 6 -3.47 -30.89 40.47
C ALA A 6 -3.86 -29.45 40.09
N GLN A 7 -4.27 -28.62 41.06
CA GLN A 7 -4.57 -27.19 40.84
C GLN A 7 -3.34 -26.43 40.30
N LYS A 8 -2.17 -26.60 40.94
CA LYS A 8 -0.95 -25.96 40.48
C LYS A 8 -0.56 -26.36 39.06
N LYS A 9 -0.72 -27.63 38.68
CA LYS A 9 -0.45 -28.10 37.34
C LYS A 9 -1.42 -27.51 36.30
N VAL A 10 -2.70 -27.33 36.64
CA VAL A 10 -3.70 -26.67 35.80
C VAL A 10 -3.38 -25.19 35.65
N GLU A 11 -2.98 -24.50 36.70
CA GLU A 11 -2.57 -23.09 36.64
C GLU A 11 -1.31 -22.88 35.81
N GLU A 12 -0.30 -23.74 35.95
CA GLU A 12 0.93 -23.71 35.13
C GLU A 12 0.60 -23.94 33.65
N ASN A 13 -0.27 -24.88 33.33
CA ASN A 13 -0.72 -25.13 31.95
C ASN A 13 -1.49 -23.93 31.36
N ASN A 14 -2.44 -23.38 32.10
CA ASN A 14 -3.21 -22.21 31.70
C ASN A 14 -2.34 -20.96 31.55
N PHE A 15 -1.32 -20.80 32.39
CA PHE A 15 -0.32 -19.76 32.26
C PHE A 15 0.48 -19.91 30.96
N GLY A 16 0.94 -21.13 30.66
CA GLY A 16 1.66 -21.44 29.41
C GLY A 16 0.83 -21.12 28.17
N ILE A 17 -0.46 -21.50 28.17
CA ILE A 17 -1.38 -21.18 27.07
C ILE A 17 -1.55 -19.67 26.89
N ARG A 18 -1.84 -18.95 27.99
CA ARG A 18 -1.99 -17.48 27.97
C ARG A 18 -0.72 -16.77 27.50
N LYS A 19 0.46 -17.21 27.95
CA LYS A 19 1.74 -16.65 27.51
C LYS A 19 1.92 -16.81 26.01
N ARG A 20 1.65 -17.98 25.46
CA ARG A 20 1.72 -18.22 24.01
C ARG A 20 0.76 -17.32 23.23
N LEU A 21 -0.48 -17.16 23.67
CA LEU A 21 -1.45 -16.27 23.03
C LEU A 21 -0.94 -14.83 22.99
N LEU A 22 -0.38 -14.33 24.08
CA LEU A 22 0.22 -12.98 24.13
C LEU A 22 1.41 -12.84 23.16
N GLU A 23 2.21 -13.88 22.97
CA GLU A 23 3.34 -13.85 22.04
C GLU A 23 2.87 -13.79 20.57
N TYR A 24 1.77 -14.45 20.20
CA TYR A 24 1.12 -14.30 18.90
C TYR A 24 0.54 -12.88 18.72
N ASP A 25 -0.15 -12.40 19.73
CA ASP A 25 -0.79 -11.07 19.72
C ASP A 25 0.26 -9.93 19.63
N ASP A 26 1.45 -10.11 20.25
CA ASP A 26 2.55 -9.14 20.14
C ASP A 26 3.03 -8.95 18.70
N VAL A 27 3.17 -10.04 17.94
CA VAL A 27 3.53 -9.98 16.51
C VAL A 27 2.48 -9.20 15.72
N MET A 28 1.20 -9.52 15.89
CA MET A 28 0.10 -8.83 15.21
C MET A 28 0.02 -7.37 15.61
N ASN A 29 0.29 -7.06 16.89
CA ASN A 29 0.27 -5.68 17.40
C ASN A 29 1.40 -4.82 16.81
N LYS A 30 2.60 -5.37 16.64
CA LYS A 30 3.71 -4.67 15.96
C LYS A 30 3.36 -4.29 14.52
N GLN A 31 2.77 -5.21 13.78
CA GLN A 31 2.29 -4.92 12.41
C GLN A 31 1.17 -3.88 12.42
N ARG A 32 0.22 -3.98 13.34
CA ARG A 32 -0.86 -3.00 13.50
C ARG A 32 -0.34 -1.59 13.75
N VAL A 33 0.62 -1.44 14.64
CA VAL A 33 1.24 -0.14 14.94
C VAL A 33 1.90 0.43 13.68
N ALA A 34 2.65 -0.38 12.92
CA ALA A 34 3.29 0.07 11.68
C ALA A 34 2.27 0.54 10.63
N VAL A 35 1.21 -0.26 10.40
CA VAL A 35 0.15 0.08 9.43
C VAL A 35 -0.62 1.33 9.86
N TYR A 36 -1.01 1.43 11.13
CA TYR A 36 -1.76 2.57 11.65
C TYR A 36 -0.94 3.86 11.66
N THR A 37 0.37 3.77 11.86
CA THR A 37 1.27 4.92 11.73
C THR A 37 1.31 5.41 10.28
N LYS A 38 1.49 4.51 9.31
CA LYS A 38 1.47 4.85 7.89
C LYS A 38 0.11 5.43 7.47
N ARG A 39 -0.98 4.80 7.92
CA ARG A 39 -2.35 5.28 7.66
C ARG A 39 -2.59 6.67 8.24
N ARG A 40 -2.12 6.92 9.46
CA ARG A 40 -2.24 8.24 10.11
C ARG A 40 -1.49 9.32 9.32
N HIS A 41 -0.26 9.06 8.87
CA HIS A 41 0.49 10.00 8.03
C HIS A 41 -0.25 10.31 6.74
N ALA A 42 -0.78 9.29 6.07
CA ALA A 42 -1.61 9.48 4.88
C ALA A 42 -2.89 10.29 5.18
N LEU A 43 -3.58 10.00 6.30
CA LEU A 43 -4.80 10.72 6.70
C LEU A 43 -4.53 12.20 6.96
N MET A 44 -3.41 12.53 7.61
CA MET A 44 -3.00 13.91 7.89
C MET A 44 -2.46 14.63 6.65
N GLY A 45 -2.27 13.94 5.54
CA GLY A 45 -1.71 14.49 4.31
C GLY A 45 -0.19 14.71 4.38
N GLU A 46 0.46 14.13 5.39
CA GLU A 46 1.90 14.25 5.58
C GLU A 46 2.65 13.32 4.63
N ARG A 47 3.61 13.86 3.88
CA ARG A 47 4.56 13.13 3.03
C ARG A 47 3.97 12.24 1.93
N ILE A 48 2.68 12.37 1.57
CA ILE A 48 2.04 11.53 0.55
C ILE A 48 2.84 11.54 -0.75
N GLY A 49 3.23 12.71 -1.23
CA GLY A 49 4.03 12.83 -2.45
C GLY A 49 5.36 12.06 -2.37
N MET A 50 6.03 12.09 -1.20
CA MET A 50 7.27 11.34 -1.00
C MET A 50 6.99 9.82 -0.94
N ASP A 51 5.92 9.41 -0.29
CA ASP A 51 5.52 7.99 -0.25
C ASP A 51 5.22 7.46 -1.66
N ILE A 52 4.53 8.24 -2.50
CA ILE A 52 4.24 7.85 -3.89
C ILE A 52 5.53 7.77 -4.72
N VAL A 53 6.43 8.73 -4.58
CA VAL A 53 7.75 8.70 -5.24
C VAL A 53 8.53 7.45 -4.88
N ASN A 54 8.57 7.09 -3.58
CA ASN A 54 9.23 5.88 -3.12
C ASN A 54 8.54 4.61 -3.66
N MET A 55 7.20 4.58 -3.70
CA MET A 55 6.46 3.47 -4.28
C MET A 55 6.74 3.30 -5.78
N ILE A 56 6.84 4.39 -6.54
CA ILE A 56 7.22 4.36 -7.97
C ILE A 56 8.63 3.81 -8.11
N TRP A 57 9.59 4.25 -7.28
CA TRP A 57 10.94 3.73 -7.28
C TRP A 57 10.97 2.23 -7.01
N ASP A 58 10.30 1.77 -5.93
CA ASP A 58 10.22 0.35 -5.57
C ASP A 58 9.68 -0.50 -6.72
N ARG A 59 8.67 0.01 -7.43
CA ARG A 59 8.10 -0.70 -8.59
C ARG A 59 9.06 -0.75 -9.79
N CYS A 60 9.79 0.33 -10.05
CA CYS A 60 10.79 0.36 -11.11
C CYS A 60 11.96 -0.61 -10.80
N ALA A 61 12.46 -0.60 -9.58
CA ALA A 61 13.52 -1.50 -9.14
C ALA A 61 13.08 -2.97 -9.21
N TYR A 62 11.86 -3.27 -8.75
CA TYR A 62 11.29 -4.62 -8.85
C TYR A 62 11.15 -5.09 -10.30
N ALA A 63 10.62 -4.24 -11.18
CA ALA A 63 10.34 -4.62 -12.57
C ALA A 63 11.60 -5.05 -13.31
N VAL A 64 12.71 -4.35 -13.15
CA VAL A 64 13.97 -4.65 -13.85
C VAL A 64 14.64 -5.95 -13.37
N GLU A 65 14.26 -6.47 -12.20
CA GLU A 65 14.79 -7.72 -11.62
C GLU A 65 14.04 -8.98 -12.08
N LEU A 66 12.97 -8.88 -12.85
CA LEU A 66 12.15 -10.04 -13.26
C LEU A 66 12.83 -11.03 -14.20
N GLY A 67 14.09 -10.79 -14.60
CA GLY A 67 14.95 -11.75 -15.27
C GLY A 67 14.70 -11.98 -16.76
N ASP A 68 13.52 -11.67 -17.28
CA ASP A 68 13.12 -11.78 -18.68
C ASP A 68 12.57 -10.44 -19.20
N PHE A 69 13.05 -10.00 -20.38
CA PHE A 69 12.69 -8.70 -20.92
C PHE A 69 11.18 -8.55 -21.19
N ASP A 70 10.52 -9.59 -21.67
CA ASP A 70 9.09 -9.57 -21.92
C ASP A 70 8.29 -9.44 -20.62
N ASN A 71 8.72 -10.09 -19.54
CA ASN A 71 8.14 -9.93 -18.22
C ASN A 71 8.33 -8.51 -17.67
N VAL A 72 9.52 -7.93 -17.83
CA VAL A 72 9.80 -6.53 -17.48
C VAL A 72 8.88 -5.57 -18.20
N LYS A 73 8.73 -5.76 -19.51
CA LYS A 73 7.87 -4.95 -20.37
C LYS A 73 6.40 -5.02 -19.95
N MET A 74 5.92 -6.24 -19.66
CA MET A 74 4.54 -6.45 -19.18
C MET A 74 4.31 -5.83 -17.80
N GLU A 75 5.24 -5.97 -16.89
CA GLU A 75 5.15 -5.40 -15.54
C GLU A 75 5.11 -3.85 -15.59
N ILE A 76 6.01 -3.23 -16.37
CA ILE A 76 6.04 -1.77 -16.54
C ILE A 76 4.73 -1.27 -17.17
N LEU A 77 4.23 -1.97 -18.19
CA LEU A 77 2.97 -1.61 -18.83
C LEU A 77 1.78 -1.71 -17.87
N GLN A 78 1.69 -2.79 -17.10
CA GLN A 78 0.55 -3.04 -16.21
C GLN A 78 0.57 -2.16 -14.96
N THR A 79 1.75 -1.86 -14.43
CA THR A 79 1.89 -1.17 -13.15
C THR A 79 2.09 0.34 -13.32
N LEU A 80 2.93 0.74 -14.27
CA LEU A 80 3.27 2.15 -14.50
C LEU A 80 2.51 2.78 -15.68
N ALA A 81 1.72 1.97 -16.41
CA ALA A 81 0.93 2.40 -17.59
C ALA A 81 1.78 3.19 -18.61
N MET A 82 2.98 2.68 -18.88
CA MET A 82 3.91 3.26 -19.86
C MET A 82 4.65 2.16 -20.62
N GLU A 83 5.23 2.53 -21.76
CA GLU A 83 6.15 1.65 -22.48
C GLU A 83 7.50 1.60 -21.77
N VAL A 84 8.21 0.47 -21.90
CA VAL A 84 9.55 0.30 -21.35
C VAL A 84 10.53 1.31 -22.01
N PRO A 85 11.31 2.08 -21.21
CA PRO A 85 12.13 3.17 -21.75
C PRO A 85 13.51 2.72 -22.30
N PHE A 86 13.72 1.43 -22.50
CA PHE A 86 14.97 0.85 -23.00
C PHE A 86 14.69 -0.34 -23.92
N THR A 87 15.68 -0.68 -24.75
CA THR A 87 15.60 -1.84 -25.65
C THR A 87 16.08 -3.11 -24.95
N GLU A 88 15.78 -4.27 -25.57
CA GLU A 88 16.26 -5.57 -25.08
C GLU A 88 17.80 -5.65 -25.06
N GLU A 89 18.48 -5.01 -26.04
CA GLU A 89 19.94 -4.92 -26.06
C GLU A 89 20.50 -4.14 -24.86
N GLU A 90 19.86 -3.02 -24.51
CA GLU A 90 20.21 -2.21 -23.33
C GLU A 90 19.95 -3.01 -22.06
N TYR A 91 18.83 -3.73 -21.97
CA TYR A 91 18.49 -4.59 -20.83
C TYR A 91 19.56 -5.65 -20.55
N ASN A 92 20.10 -6.24 -21.60
CA ASN A 92 21.14 -7.28 -21.49
C ASN A 92 22.53 -6.73 -21.20
N LYS A 93 22.81 -5.45 -21.47
CA LYS A 93 24.14 -4.81 -21.33
C LYS A 93 24.28 -3.91 -20.13
N MET A 94 23.22 -3.23 -19.72
CA MET A 94 23.25 -2.26 -18.63
C MET A 94 23.11 -2.93 -17.26
N ARG A 95 23.58 -2.25 -16.22
CA ARG A 95 23.35 -2.69 -14.84
C ARG A 95 21.88 -2.50 -14.48
N LYS A 96 21.36 -3.32 -13.58
CA LYS A 96 19.96 -3.26 -13.14
C LYS A 96 19.62 -1.92 -12.46
N GLU A 97 20.57 -1.36 -11.71
CA GLU A 97 20.44 -0.05 -11.08
C GLU A 97 20.24 1.07 -12.11
N ASP A 98 21.04 1.08 -13.18
CA ASP A 98 20.94 2.09 -14.25
C ASP A 98 19.62 1.96 -15.03
N LEU A 99 19.15 0.73 -15.23
CA LEU A 99 17.82 0.46 -15.82
C LEU A 99 16.68 0.92 -14.93
N ALA A 100 16.81 0.70 -13.60
CA ALA A 100 15.83 1.17 -12.62
C ALA A 100 15.74 2.69 -12.59
N GLU A 101 16.87 3.41 -12.62
CA GLU A 101 16.91 4.86 -12.68
C GLU A 101 16.26 5.38 -13.97
N LYS A 102 16.60 4.81 -15.13
CA LYS A 102 16.02 5.18 -16.42
C LYS A 102 14.50 4.96 -16.44
N THR A 103 14.04 3.85 -15.86
CA THR A 103 12.61 3.54 -15.71
C THR A 103 11.93 4.54 -14.77
N PHE A 104 12.56 4.86 -13.66
CA PHE A 104 12.04 5.80 -12.68
C PHE A 104 11.89 7.21 -13.25
N GLU A 105 12.87 7.73 -13.97
CA GLU A 105 12.76 9.03 -14.64
C GLU A 105 11.58 9.07 -15.61
N ALA A 106 11.44 8.04 -16.44
CA ALA A 106 10.32 7.92 -17.36
C ALA A 106 8.98 7.82 -16.64
N ALA A 107 8.89 7.03 -15.55
CA ALA A 107 7.69 6.88 -14.73
C ALA A 107 7.30 8.20 -14.05
N MET A 108 8.24 8.93 -13.48
CA MET A 108 7.99 10.23 -12.87
C MET A 108 7.49 11.28 -13.87
N ASN A 109 8.05 11.30 -15.07
CA ASN A 109 7.60 12.18 -16.15
C ASN A 109 6.16 11.82 -16.58
N ASN A 110 5.86 10.52 -16.70
CA ASN A 110 4.51 10.04 -17.03
C ASN A 110 3.50 10.40 -15.93
N PHE A 111 3.86 10.16 -14.67
CA PHE A 111 3.04 10.50 -13.51
C PHE A 111 2.73 11.99 -13.43
N LYS A 112 3.76 12.84 -13.55
CA LYS A 112 3.59 14.29 -13.58
C LYS A 112 2.67 14.75 -14.72
N ARG A 113 2.84 14.21 -15.92
CA ARG A 113 1.98 14.55 -17.07
C ARG A 113 0.51 14.18 -16.80
N LYS A 114 0.25 13.01 -16.19
CA LYS A 114 -1.11 12.58 -15.84
C LYS A 114 -1.74 13.49 -14.78
N THR A 115 -1.01 13.82 -13.73
CA THR A 115 -1.48 14.66 -12.64
C THR A 115 -1.73 16.11 -13.08
N ASP A 116 -0.82 16.68 -13.89
CA ASP A 116 -1.01 18.01 -14.48
C ASP A 116 -2.25 18.05 -15.40
N ARG A 117 -2.45 17.01 -16.20
CA ARG A 117 -3.64 16.88 -17.07
C ARG A 117 -4.93 16.78 -16.25
N MET A 118 -4.93 16.02 -15.16
CA MET A 118 -6.08 15.92 -14.24
C MET A 118 -6.44 17.30 -13.66
N ALA A 119 -5.46 18.04 -13.16
CA ALA A 119 -5.66 19.38 -12.64
C ALA A 119 -6.20 20.36 -13.72
N GLN A 120 -5.64 20.31 -14.93
CA GLN A 120 -6.08 21.15 -16.05
C GLN A 120 -7.52 20.88 -16.49
N ILE A 121 -7.93 19.63 -16.54
CA ILE A 121 -9.30 19.24 -16.90
C ILE A 121 -10.30 19.69 -15.81
N ALA A 122 -9.94 19.55 -14.54
CA ALA A 122 -10.81 19.88 -13.43
C ALA A 122 -10.93 21.38 -13.17
N ASN A 123 -9.88 22.16 -13.41
CA ASN A 123 -9.78 23.57 -13.05
C ASN A 123 -10.95 24.45 -13.59
N PRO A 124 -11.39 24.37 -14.86
CA PRO A 124 -12.51 25.18 -15.37
C PRO A 124 -13.81 24.91 -14.61
N VAL A 125 -14.08 23.63 -14.29
CA VAL A 125 -15.27 23.22 -13.56
C VAL A 125 -15.22 23.75 -12.11
N ILE A 126 -14.06 23.62 -11.47
CA ILE A 126 -13.85 24.14 -10.11
C ILE A 126 -14.04 25.65 -10.05
N LYS A 127 -13.49 26.39 -11.01
CA LYS A 127 -13.68 27.85 -11.10
C LYS A 127 -15.15 28.21 -11.19
N GLN A 128 -15.88 27.56 -12.10
CA GLN A 128 -17.32 27.82 -12.27
C GLN A 128 -18.11 27.50 -10.99
N VAL A 129 -17.86 26.36 -10.34
CA VAL A 129 -18.58 25.97 -9.11
C VAL A 129 -18.24 26.94 -7.97
N TYR A 130 -16.97 27.33 -7.82
CA TYR A 130 -16.55 28.24 -6.77
C TYR A 130 -17.15 29.66 -6.93
N GLU A 131 -17.15 30.21 -8.14
CA GLU A 131 -17.68 31.52 -8.43
C GLU A 131 -19.22 31.59 -8.26
N MET A 132 -19.91 30.48 -8.60
CA MET A 132 -21.39 30.45 -8.51
C MET A 132 -21.87 30.03 -7.12
N GLN A 133 -21.19 29.10 -6.44
CA GLN A 133 -21.69 28.43 -5.25
C GLN A 133 -20.65 28.29 -4.13
N GLY A 134 -19.51 28.96 -4.22
CA GLY A 134 -18.42 28.84 -3.25
C GLY A 134 -18.75 29.21 -1.82
N HIS A 135 -19.78 30.04 -1.63
CA HIS A 135 -20.30 30.42 -0.32
C HIS A 135 -21.24 29.37 0.31
N MET A 136 -21.73 28.41 -0.48
CA MET A 136 -22.67 27.38 -0.03
C MET A 136 -21.97 26.07 0.36
N TYR A 137 -20.83 25.75 -0.25
CA TYR A 137 -20.14 24.47 -0.10
C TYR A 137 -18.69 24.66 0.32
N GLU A 138 -18.30 24.07 1.44
CA GLU A 138 -16.91 23.98 1.87
C GLU A 138 -16.17 22.86 1.14
N ASN A 139 -16.82 21.69 1.03
CA ASN A 139 -16.30 20.52 0.35
C ASN A 139 -17.24 20.06 -0.75
N ILE A 140 -16.65 19.57 -1.82
CA ILE A 140 -17.38 18.96 -2.95
C ILE A 140 -16.92 17.52 -3.17
N MET A 141 -17.82 16.71 -3.75
CA MET A 141 -17.50 15.35 -4.14
C MET A 141 -17.18 15.30 -5.64
N ILE A 142 -15.99 14.82 -5.98
CA ILE A 142 -15.55 14.69 -7.37
C ILE A 142 -15.46 13.21 -7.70
N PRO A 143 -16.23 12.72 -8.70
CA PRO A 143 -16.10 11.36 -9.19
C PRO A 143 -14.87 11.25 -10.11
N ILE A 144 -13.94 10.35 -9.78
CA ILE A 144 -12.77 10.02 -10.59
C ILE A 144 -12.82 8.53 -10.92
N THR A 145 -12.54 8.17 -12.15
CA THR A 145 -12.54 6.77 -12.59
C THR A 145 -11.23 6.38 -13.24
N ASP A 146 -10.78 5.15 -12.98
CA ASP A 146 -9.68 4.49 -13.68
C ASP A 146 -10.16 3.62 -14.86
N GLY A 147 -11.46 3.73 -15.20
CA GLY A 147 -12.13 2.91 -16.22
C GLY A 147 -12.69 1.58 -15.70
N LYS A 148 -12.32 1.14 -14.49
CA LYS A 148 -12.82 -0.08 -13.83
C LYS A 148 -13.60 0.25 -12.56
N ARG A 149 -13.15 1.25 -11.81
CA ARG A 149 -13.73 1.67 -10.53
C ARG A 149 -14.05 3.16 -10.56
N LEU A 150 -15.04 3.55 -9.77
CA LEU A 150 -15.41 4.93 -9.54
C LEU A 150 -15.03 5.31 -8.11
N TYR A 151 -14.22 6.34 -7.96
CA TYR A 151 -13.79 6.90 -6.69
C TYR A 151 -14.48 8.24 -6.46
N ASN A 152 -15.24 8.36 -5.37
CA ASN A 152 -15.83 9.64 -4.97
C ASN A 152 -14.89 10.33 -3.98
N ILE A 153 -14.24 11.38 -4.41
CA ILE A 153 -13.21 12.08 -3.65
C ILE A 153 -13.78 13.36 -3.07
N SER A 154 -13.70 13.50 -1.74
CA SER A 154 -14.05 14.76 -1.07
C SER A 154 -12.89 15.74 -1.15
N VAL A 155 -13.14 16.93 -1.69
CA VAL A 155 -12.12 17.95 -1.92
C VAL A 155 -12.60 19.27 -1.35
N ASN A 156 -11.72 20.02 -0.65
CA ASN A 156 -12.04 21.38 -0.23
C ASN A 156 -12.12 22.30 -1.45
N LEU A 157 -13.27 22.90 -1.67
CA LEU A 157 -13.55 23.68 -2.87
C LEU A 157 -12.67 24.91 -2.99
N LYS A 158 -12.44 25.62 -1.87
CA LYS A 158 -11.60 26.82 -1.84
C LYS A 158 -10.14 26.47 -2.17
N ALA A 159 -9.60 25.42 -1.53
CA ALA A 159 -8.25 24.95 -1.78
C ALA A 159 -8.08 24.47 -3.24
N ALA A 160 -9.09 23.79 -3.80
CA ALA A 160 -9.07 23.37 -5.20
C ALA A 160 -9.05 24.56 -6.18
N TYR A 161 -9.79 25.62 -5.86
CA TYR A 161 -9.80 26.86 -6.63
C TYR A 161 -8.45 27.59 -6.55
N GLU A 162 -7.91 27.81 -5.35
CA GLU A 162 -6.65 28.52 -5.10
C GLU A 162 -5.44 27.80 -5.70
N THR A 163 -5.47 26.47 -5.77
CA THR A 163 -4.39 25.62 -6.32
C THR A 163 -4.58 25.26 -7.79
N GLU A 164 -5.56 25.87 -8.48
CA GLU A 164 -5.87 25.59 -9.88
C GLU A 164 -6.07 24.08 -10.18
N GLY A 165 -6.76 23.38 -9.26
CA GLY A 165 -7.09 21.98 -9.37
C GLY A 165 -6.03 21.00 -8.82
N LYS A 166 -4.85 21.46 -8.37
CA LYS A 166 -3.81 20.57 -7.81
C LYS A 166 -4.23 19.90 -6.50
N GLU A 167 -5.12 20.54 -5.73
CA GLU A 167 -5.69 19.95 -4.51
C GLU A 167 -6.51 18.68 -4.80
N ILE A 168 -7.13 18.59 -6.00
CA ILE A 168 -7.86 17.40 -6.43
C ILE A 168 -6.89 16.21 -6.56
N VAL A 169 -5.72 16.43 -7.16
CA VAL A 169 -4.68 15.41 -7.30
C VAL A 169 -4.25 14.89 -5.93
N LYS A 170 -3.92 15.79 -5.01
CA LYS A 170 -3.51 15.40 -3.63
C LYS A 170 -4.60 14.65 -2.90
N SER A 171 -5.85 15.10 -3.03
CA SER A 171 -7.00 14.42 -2.41
C SER A 171 -7.22 13.04 -3.02
N PHE A 172 -7.01 12.87 -4.31
CA PHE A 172 -7.08 11.58 -4.99
C PHE A 172 -5.96 10.65 -4.54
N GLU A 173 -4.70 11.09 -4.56
CA GLU A 173 -3.56 10.34 -4.05
C GLU A 173 -3.79 9.85 -2.61
N LYS A 174 -4.27 10.75 -1.75
CA LYS A 174 -4.62 10.44 -0.37
C LYS A 174 -5.71 9.37 -0.26
N ALA A 175 -6.78 9.52 -1.03
CA ALA A 175 -7.92 8.59 -0.99
C ALA A 175 -7.52 7.20 -1.47
N ILE A 176 -6.76 7.11 -2.56
CA ILE A 176 -6.27 5.83 -3.09
C ILE A 176 -5.32 5.16 -2.11
N LEU A 177 -4.36 5.89 -1.55
CA LEU A 177 -3.42 5.35 -0.57
C LEU A 177 -4.14 4.82 0.68
N LEU A 178 -5.11 5.55 1.23
CA LEU A 178 -5.91 5.10 2.38
C LEU A 178 -6.72 3.85 2.04
N HIS A 179 -7.37 3.82 0.88
CA HIS A 179 -8.16 2.68 0.44
C HIS A 179 -7.30 1.41 0.28
N THR A 180 -6.15 1.54 -0.38
CA THR A 180 -5.25 0.39 -0.59
C THR A 180 -4.62 -0.12 0.71
N ILE A 181 -4.29 0.77 1.65
CA ILE A 181 -3.81 0.37 2.98
C ILE A 181 -4.91 -0.40 3.73
N ASP A 182 -6.14 0.13 3.75
CA ASP A 182 -7.25 -0.47 4.50
C ASP A 182 -7.62 -1.85 3.94
N ASP A 183 -7.68 -2.00 2.62
CA ASP A 183 -8.00 -3.28 1.99
C ASP A 183 -6.89 -4.32 2.17
N ALA A 184 -5.63 -3.92 1.98
CA ALA A 184 -4.51 -4.83 2.17
C ALA A 184 -4.36 -5.26 3.64
N TRP A 185 -4.63 -4.35 4.59
CA TRP A 185 -4.59 -4.67 6.01
C TRP A 185 -5.68 -5.66 6.43
N LYS A 186 -6.92 -5.49 5.94
CA LYS A 186 -8.00 -6.46 6.19
C LYS A 186 -7.62 -7.86 5.71
N GLU A 187 -7.05 -7.94 4.51
CA GLU A 187 -6.59 -9.21 3.95
C GLU A 187 -5.46 -9.82 4.78
N ASN A 188 -4.44 -9.03 5.13
CA ASN A 188 -3.32 -9.47 5.97
C ASN A 188 -3.79 -10.00 7.34
N LEU A 189 -4.79 -9.36 7.96
CA LEU A 189 -5.36 -9.87 9.21
C LEU A 189 -6.00 -11.25 9.04
N ARG A 190 -6.70 -11.49 7.93
CA ARG A 190 -7.27 -12.80 7.61
C ARG A 190 -6.17 -13.85 7.38
N GLU A 191 -5.14 -13.50 6.60
CA GLU A 191 -3.99 -14.39 6.33
C GLU A 191 -3.23 -14.72 7.62
N LEU A 192 -3.07 -13.76 8.55
CA LEU A 192 -2.45 -14.00 9.86
C LEU A 192 -3.29 -14.94 10.74
N ASP A 193 -4.61 -14.82 10.71
CA ASP A 193 -5.50 -15.73 11.45
C ASP A 193 -5.44 -17.15 10.87
N GLU A 194 -5.44 -17.30 9.54
CA GLU A 194 -5.26 -18.58 8.86
C GLU A 194 -3.89 -19.20 9.18
N LEU A 195 -2.83 -18.39 9.16
CA LEU A 195 -1.47 -18.80 9.54
C LEU A 195 -1.43 -19.28 11.00
N LYS A 196 -2.05 -18.54 11.93
CA LYS A 196 -2.12 -18.89 13.34
C LYS A 196 -2.76 -20.28 13.55
N HIS A 197 -3.81 -20.59 12.79
CA HIS A 197 -4.46 -21.90 12.83
C HIS A 197 -3.59 -23.00 12.18
N SER A 198 -2.94 -22.73 11.06
CA SER A 198 -2.13 -23.72 10.33
C SER A 198 -0.89 -24.15 11.11
N VAL A 199 -0.20 -23.20 11.75
CA VAL A 199 1.04 -23.52 12.51
C VAL A 199 0.77 -24.34 13.77
N GLN A 200 -0.46 -24.35 14.30
CA GLN A 200 -0.81 -25.22 15.43
C GLN A 200 -0.65 -26.71 15.06
N ASN A 201 -0.85 -27.05 13.79
CA ASN A 201 -0.67 -28.40 13.28
C ASN A 201 0.81 -28.76 13.08
N ALA A 202 1.72 -27.78 12.95
CA ALA A 202 3.16 -28.00 12.79
C ALA A 202 3.84 -28.60 14.03
N SER A 203 3.17 -28.58 15.19
CA SER A 203 3.67 -29.23 16.40
C SER A 203 3.86 -30.76 16.23
N TYR A 204 3.17 -31.38 15.28
CA TYR A 204 3.37 -32.78 14.93
C TYR A 204 4.73 -33.06 14.26
N GLU A 205 5.36 -32.02 13.67
CA GLU A 205 6.67 -32.12 13.01
C GLU A 205 7.85 -31.72 13.91
N GLN A 206 7.64 -31.60 15.22
CA GLN A 206 8.67 -31.19 16.22
C GLN A 206 9.23 -29.77 15.97
N LYS A 207 8.53 -28.93 15.24
CA LYS A 207 8.89 -27.52 15.03
C LYS A 207 8.16 -26.64 16.04
N ASP A 208 8.77 -25.53 16.46
CA ASP A 208 8.10 -24.53 17.32
C ASP A 208 7.09 -23.72 16.51
N PRO A 209 5.76 -23.87 16.76
CA PRO A 209 4.74 -23.16 16.01
C PRO A 209 4.87 -21.63 16.09
N LEU A 210 5.34 -21.11 17.23
CA LEU A 210 5.51 -19.67 17.41
C LEU A 210 6.65 -19.13 16.54
N LEU A 211 7.75 -19.88 16.42
CA LEU A 211 8.86 -19.47 15.56
C LEU A 211 8.43 -19.43 14.09
N ILE A 212 7.71 -20.46 13.65
CA ILE A 212 7.17 -20.51 12.26
C ILE A 212 6.23 -19.32 12.04
N PHE A 213 5.30 -19.07 12.97
CA PHE A 213 4.40 -17.93 12.88
C PHE A 213 5.16 -16.60 12.77
N LYS A 214 6.19 -16.38 13.58
CA LYS A 214 6.99 -15.15 13.53
C LYS A 214 7.67 -14.97 12.17
N LEU A 215 8.26 -16.03 11.61
CA LEU A 215 8.93 -15.96 10.31
C LEU A 215 7.94 -15.73 9.17
N GLU A 216 6.88 -16.53 9.10
CA GLU A 216 5.88 -16.41 8.04
C GLU A 216 5.06 -15.11 8.13
N SER A 217 4.83 -14.58 9.32
CA SER A 217 4.14 -13.29 9.49
C SER A 217 4.95 -12.12 8.94
N VAL A 218 6.28 -12.19 8.90
CA VAL A 218 7.13 -11.19 8.24
C VAL A 218 6.91 -11.26 6.72
N ASN A 219 6.93 -12.46 6.15
CA ASN A 219 6.69 -12.67 4.71
C ASN A 219 5.30 -12.14 4.29
N LEU A 220 4.26 -12.41 5.10
CA LEU A 220 2.91 -11.89 4.84
C LEU A 220 2.88 -10.35 4.89
N PHE A 221 3.56 -9.75 5.85
CA PHE A 221 3.64 -8.30 5.98
C PHE A 221 4.36 -7.65 4.79
N ASP A 222 5.48 -8.21 4.35
CA ASP A 222 6.23 -7.74 3.19
C ASP A 222 5.39 -7.85 1.91
N ASN A 223 4.69 -8.97 1.72
CA ASN A 223 3.75 -9.16 0.61
C ASN A 223 2.62 -8.12 0.64
N MET A 224 2.08 -7.83 1.83
CA MET A 224 1.07 -6.78 2.00
C MET A 224 1.61 -5.41 1.58
N VAL A 225 2.84 -5.05 1.99
CA VAL A 225 3.47 -3.78 1.61
C VAL A 225 3.66 -3.69 0.09
N HIS A 226 4.15 -4.76 -0.54
CA HIS A 226 4.26 -4.84 -2.00
C HIS A 226 2.91 -4.68 -2.69
N LYS A 227 1.85 -5.30 -2.17
CA LYS A 227 0.48 -5.18 -2.68
C LYS A 227 -0.06 -3.75 -2.57
N ILE A 228 0.21 -3.06 -1.43
CA ILE A 228 -0.15 -1.64 -1.27
C ILE A 228 0.54 -0.80 -2.33
N ASN A 229 1.87 -0.94 -2.49
CA ASN A 229 2.65 -0.17 -3.46
C ASN A 229 2.14 -0.42 -4.89
N ASN A 230 1.96 -1.67 -5.27
CA ASN A 230 1.47 -2.05 -6.60
C ASN A 230 0.07 -1.49 -6.88
N ASN A 231 -0.88 -1.72 -5.98
CA ASN A 231 -2.26 -1.29 -6.17
C ASN A 231 -2.40 0.24 -6.15
N THR A 232 -1.60 0.94 -5.35
CA THR A 232 -1.59 2.40 -5.32
C THR A 232 -1.10 2.96 -6.65
N ILE A 233 0.06 2.50 -7.14
CA ILE A 233 0.67 3.03 -8.36
C ILE A 233 -0.12 2.66 -9.62
N SER A 234 -0.71 1.45 -9.66
CA SER A 234 -1.51 1.04 -10.83
C SER A 234 -2.81 1.81 -11.00
N VAL A 235 -3.30 2.49 -9.96
CA VAL A 235 -4.50 3.35 -10.01
C VAL A 235 -4.14 4.80 -10.32
N LEU A 236 -3.01 5.28 -9.83
CA LEU A 236 -2.49 6.63 -10.03
C LEU A 236 -1.81 6.77 -11.41
#